data_c5f065097d8ff9993b4927bfebcfc943
#
_entry.id   c5f065097d8ff9993b4927bfebcfc943
#
_cell.length_a   1.000
_cell.length_b   1.000
_cell.length_c   1.000
_cell.angle_alpha   90.00
_cell.angle_beta   90.00
_cell.angle_gamma   90.00
#
_symmetry.space_group_name_H-M   'P 1'
#
loop_
_entity.id
_entity.type
_entity.pdbx_description
1 polymer ?
#
loop_
_entity_poly.entity_id
_entity_poly.type
_entity_poly.pdbx_seq_one_letter_code
_entity_poly.pdbx_strand_id
1 'polypeptide(L)'
;MIGAPAGHSELPEPIRSLRRMTDGVAPVTLDERRARIAKAQRLMAEHKIGAIYLEPGSSFYYFTGIRWGNSERMFAVVIPATGEPAYVCPKFEEERARELIKLGHDVRTWEEDESPYRRVAEIFHDRGLRTGRIGMEERVRFFLFDGIRREAPAFDYVNADPVTAGCRMFKSPAEIALLKRSNEITLAAYRATWLTMHEDMPQQEFAGNCATAIAALGGAEGGIFCSFGKYTAFPHGSSTPQVLHEGDIVLMDGGCTLDGYQSDITRTFVFGSPTQRQRDIWNLEREAQDAAFAAIKIGAPCETVDAAARAVITKAGFGPDYRLPGLPHRTGHGIGLDYHEWTNFVRGNRTPIQPGMCFSDEPTIAIYGEFGIRLEDCLHITGQGAEFFTPQSPSLDRPFG
;
A
#
# COMPACT_ATOMS: atom_id res chain seq x y z
N MET A 1 24.95 -32.38 -3.93
CA MET A 1 24.99 -32.29 -2.45
C MET A 1 24.82 -30.82 -2.13
N ILE A 2 23.61 -30.44 -1.72
CA ILE A 2 23.32 -29.07 -1.30
C ILE A 2 23.78 -29.00 0.15
N GLY A 3 24.76 -28.14 0.41
CA GLY A 3 25.32 -27.94 1.76
C GLY A 3 24.24 -27.47 2.73
N ALA A 4 24.19 -28.04 3.92
CA ALA A 4 23.35 -27.63 5.01
C ALA A 4 23.63 -26.14 5.37
N PRO A 5 22.61 -25.32 5.68
CA PRO A 5 22.86 -23.95 6.10
C PRO A 5 23.61 -23.95 7.44
N ALA A 6 24.58 -23.04 7.52
CA ALA A 6 25.36 -22.77 8.72
C ALA A 6 24.46 -22.43 9.91
N GLY A 7 24.91 -22.82 11.10
CA GLY A 7 24.30 -22.75 12.41
C GLY A 7 23.19 -21.73 12.62
N HIS A 8 22.09 -22.17 13.21
CA HIS A 8 21.05 -21.32 13.77
C HIS A 8 21.70 -20.42 14.86
N SER A 9 22.05 -19.19 14.50
CA SER A 9 22.25 -18.18 15.52
C SER A 9 20.92 -17.99 16.25
N GLU A 10 20.93 -18.09 17.56
CA GLU A 10 19.74 -17.86 18.38
C GLU A 10 19.20 -16.47 18.09
N LEU A 11 17.87 -16.33 17.86
CA LEU A 11 17.25 -15.04 17.58
C LEU A 11 17.58 -14.03 18.68
N PRO A 12 17.88 -12.75 18.32
CA PRO A 12 18.09 -11.70 19.30
C PRO A 12 16.96 -11.63 20.32
N GLU A 13 17.32 -11.38 21.60
CA GLU A 13 16.35 -11.37 22.69
C GLU A 13 15.15 -10.44 22.44
N PRO A 14 15.34 -9.19 21.92
CA PRO A 14 14.23 -8.30 21.62
C PRO A 14 13.19 -8.90 20.66
N ILE A 15 13.61 -9.75 19.73
CA ILE A 15 12.72 -10.42 18.79
C ILE A 15 12.09 -11.68 19.42
N ARG A 16 12.86 -12.45 20.14
CA ARG A 16 12.42 -13.67 20.81
C ARG A 16 11.32 -13.41 21.85
N SER A 17 11.35 -12.26 22.50
CA SER A 17 10.37 -11.86 23.52
C SER A 17 9.03 -11.39 22.96
N LEU A 18 8.91 -11.14 21.63
CA LEU A 18 7.69 -10.66 20.99
C LEU A 18 6.53 -11.65 21.14
N ARG A 19 5.34 -11.11 21.17
CA ARG A 19 4.07 -11.88 21.25
C ARG A 19 3.11 -11.37 20.17
N ARG A 20 2.33 -12.31 19.65
CA ARG A 20 1.33 -12.04 18.58
C ARG A 20 0.40 -10.89 18.97
N MET A 21 0.14 -9.98 18.02
CA MET A 21 -0.68 -8.77 18.20
C MET A 21 -1.97 -8.78 17.36
N THR A 22 -2.36 -9.93 16.81
CA THR A 22 -3.52 -10.00 15.90
C THR A 22 -4.87 -10.19 16.59
N ASP A 23 -4.89 -10.33 17.90
CA ASP A 23 -6.13 -10.53 18.66
C ASP A 23 -7.03 -9.28 18.62
N GLY A 24 -8.34 -9.48 18.55
CA GLY A 24 -9.33 -8.42 18.56
C GLY A 24 -9.55 -7.69 17.21
N VAL A 25 -8.92 -8.17 16.12
CA VAL A 25 -9.17 -7.68 14.76
C VAL A 25 -9.77 -8.80 13.92
N ALA A 26 -10.91 -8.52 13.30
CA ALA A 26 -11.63 -9.47 12.45
C ALA A 26 -11.42 -9.19 10.97
N PRO A 27 -11.39 -10.25 10.12
CA PRO A 27 -11.40 -10.10 8.67
C PRO A 27 -12.66 -9.37 8.17
N VAL A 28 -12.57 -8.79 6.99
CA VAL A 28 -13.73 -8.20 6.30
C VAL A 28 -14.79 -9.27 6.02
N THR A 29 -16.02 -9.02 6.47
CA THR A 29 -17.13 -9.98 6.35
C THR A 29 -17.68 -10.11 4.93
N LEU A 30 -18.41 -11.18 4.65
CA LEU A 30 -19.11 -11.34 3.37
C LEU A 30 -20.21 -10.29 3.17
N ASP A 31 -20.87 -9.86 4.23
CA ASP A 31 -21.92 -8.83 4.13
C ASP A 31 -21.31 -7.47 3.76
N GLU A 32 -20.15 -7.15 4.31
CA GLU A 32 -19.42 -5.97 3.88
C GLU A 32 -19.00 -6.06 2.41
N ARG A 33 -18.54 -7.21 1.94
CA ARG A 33 -18.19 -7.41 0.52
C ARG A 33 -19.42 -7.28 -0.39
N ARG A 34 -20.60 -7.73 0.05
CA ARG A 34 -21.87 -7.47 -0.65
C ARG A 34 -22.19 -5.98 -0.73
N ALA A 35 -22.00 -5.26 0.38
CA ALA A 35 -22.18 -3.82 0.41
C ALA A 35 -21.19 -3.07 -0.52
N ARG A 36 -19.95 -3.55 -0.63
CA ARG A 36 -18.94 -3.02 -1.58
C ARG A 36 -19.38 -3.22 -3.04
N ILE A 37 -19.87 -4.41 -3.38
CA ILE A 37 -20.43 -4.68 -4.73
C ILE A 37 -21.61 -3.76 -5.01
N ALA A 38 -22.54 -3.61 -4.07
CA ALA A 38 -23.66 -2.70 -4.20
C ALA A 38 -23.22 -1.23 -4.37
N LYS A 39 -22.16 -0.80 -3.69
CA LYS A 39 -21.55 0.53 -3.89
C LYS A 39 -20.95 0.65 -5.29
N ALA A 40 -20.22 -0.35 -5.76
CA ALA A 40 -19.66 -0.37 -7.12
C ALA A 40 -20.78 -0.27 -8.18
N GLN A 41 -21.87 -0.99 -8.00
CA GLN A 41 -23.04 -0.95 -8.90
C GLN A 41 -23.69 0.44 -8.96
N ARG A 42 -23.82 1.15 -7.83
CA ARG A 42 -24.28 2.54 -7.84
C ARG A 42 -23.33 3.46 -8.62
N LEU A 43 -22.03 3.36 -8.37
CA LEU A 43 -21.02 4.14 -9.09
C LEU A 43 -21.00 3.81 -10.59
N MET A 44 -21.17 2.54 -10.97
CA MET A 44 -21.31 2.16 -12.37
C MET A 44 -22.52 2.82 -13.04
N ALA A 45 -23.67 2.89 -12.35
CA ALA A 45 -24.84 3.57 -12.85
C ALA A 45 -24.60 5.07 -13.06
N GLU A 46 -23.96 5.74 -12.09
CA GLU A 46 -23.59 7.16 -12.17
C GLU A 46 -22.64 7.45 -13.35
N HIS A 47 -21.69 6.56 -13.61
CA HIS A 47 -20.70 6.70 -14.68
C HIS A 47 -21.09 6.04 -16.01
N LYS A 48 -22.31 5.46 -16.09
CA LYS A 48 -22.83 4.75 -17.27
C LYS A 48 -21.91 3.61 -17.72
N ILE A 49 -21.40 2.85 -16.77
CA ILE A 49 -20.58 1.65 -16.98
C ILE A 49 -21.47 0.42 -16.79
N GLY A 50 -21.53 -0.46 -17.79
CA GLY A 50 -22.41 -1.63 -17.77
C GLY A 50 -21.87 -2.79 -16.94
N ALA A 51 -20.56 -2.92 -16.88
CA ALA A 51 -19.84 -3.89 -16.05
C ALA A 51 -18.41 -3.43 -15.82
N ILE A 52 -17.77 -3.96 -14.77
CA ILE A 52 -16.33 -3.85 -14.59
C ILE A 52 -15.67 -5.24 -14.66
N TYR A 53 -14.50 -5.30 -15.28
CA TYR A 53 -13.65 -6.48 -15.36
C TYR A 53 -12.48 -6.34 -14.43
N LEU A 54 -12.23 -7.35 -13.60
CA LEU A 54 -11.12 -7.41 -12.66
C LEU A 54 -10.36 -8.74 -12.81
N GLU A 55 -9.04 -8.67 -12.90
CA GLU A 55 -8.16 -9.82 -12.71
C GLU A 55 -7.64 -9.89 -11.27
N PRO A 56 -7.03 -11.02 -10.81
CA PRO A 56 -6.51 -11.13 -9.45
C PRO A 56 -5.57 -9.99 -9.09
N GLY A 57 -5.83 -9.39 -7.94
CA GLY A 57 -5.16 -8.22 -7.41
C GLY A 57 -5.98 -7.61 -6.28
N SER A 58 -5.63 -6.41 -5.87
CA SER A 58 -6.24 -5.75 -4.71
C SER A 58 -7.72 -5.44 -4.92
N SER A 59 -8.12 -4.95 -6.09
CA SER A 59 -9.54 -4.71 -6.39
C SER A 59 -10.34 -5.99 -6.49
N PHE A 60 -9.78 -7.06 -7.07
CA PHE A 60 -10.41 -8.37 -7.09
C PHE A 60 -10.63 -8.91 -5.66
N TYR A 61 -9.57 -8.86 -4.81
CA TYR A 61 -9.68 -9.26 -3.40
C TYR A 61 -10.67 -8.39 -2.62
N TYR A 62 -10.68 -7.08 -2.87
CA TYR A 62 -11.59 -6.14 -2.21
C TYR A 62 -13.06 -6.53 -2.35
N PHE A 63 -13.48 -6.92 -3.56
CA PHE A 63 -14.86 -7.28 -3.84
C PHE A 63 -15.18 -8.74 -3.51
N THR A 64 -14.28 -9.67 -3.79
CA THR A 64 -14.56 -11.12 -3.72
C THR A 64 -14.07 -11.79 -2.46
N GLY A 65 -13.00 -11.28 -1.85
CA GLY A 65 -12.27 -11.94 -0.75
C GLY A 65 -11.35 -13.07 -1.21
N ILE A 66 -11.22 -13.30 -2.50
CA ILE A 66 -10.42 -14.38 -3.05
C ILE A 66 -8.99 -13.91 -3.26
N ARG A 67 -8.02 -14.66 -2.73
CA ARG A 67 -6.61 -14.52 -3.03
C ARG A 67 -6.23 -15.53 -4.11
N TRP A 68 -5.76 -15.00 -5.25
CA TRP A 68 -5.36 -15.82 -6.38
C TRP A 68 -4.12 -15.21 -7.03
N GLY A 69 -3.15 -16.04 -7.38
CA GLY A 69 -1.93 -15.59 -8.04
C GLY A 69 -2.15 -15.35 -9.53
N ASN A 70 -1.52 -14.31 -10.05
CA ASN A 70 -1.53 -14.05 -11.49
C ASN A 70 -0.60 -15.01 -12.24
N SER A 71 -1.10 -15.59 -13.32
CA SER A 71 -0.33 -16.33 -14.33
C SER A 71 -0.74 -15.87 -15.72
N GLU A 72 -0.27 -16.52 -16.77
CA GLU A 72 -0.74 -16.29 -18.15
C GLU A 72 -2.19 -16.74 -18.34
N ARG A 73 -2.70 -17.62 -17.48
CA ARG A 73 -4.08 -18.12 -17.53
C ARG A 73 -5.03 -17.16 -16.88
N MET A 74 -6.13 -16.88 -17.59
CA MET A 74 -7.15 -15.98 -17.07
C MET A 74 -7.95 -16.62 -15.94
N PHE A 75 -7.86 -16.03 -14.74
CA PHE A 75 -8.88 -16.09 -13.71
C PHE A 75 -9.40 -14.66 -13.50
N ALA A 76 -10.72 -14.46 -13.55
CA ALA A 76 -11.26 -13.10 -13.52
C ALA A 76 -12.65 -13.05 -12.90
N VAL A 77 -13.08 -11.86 -12.48
CA VAL A 77 -14.46 -11.56 -12.13
C VAL A 77 -14.99 -10.41 -12.98
N VAL A 78 -16.20 -10.57 -13.47
CA VAL A 78 -17.00 -9.52 -14.07
C VAL A 78 -18.10 -9.15 -13.06
N ILE A 79 -18.10 -7.91 -12.63
CA ILE A 79 -19.16 -7.35 -11.77
C ILE A 79 -20.08 -6.52 -12.68
N PRO A 80 -21.31 -6.96 -12.96
CA PRO A 80 -22.25 -6.18 -13.76
C PRO A 80 -22.86 -5.04 -12.94
N ALA A 81 -23.33 -3.99 -13.60
CA ALA A 81 -24.04 -2.89 -12.96
C ALA A 81 -25.32 -3.33 -12.23
N THR A 82 -25.87 -4.48 -12.58
CA THR A 82 -27.01 -5.12 -11.89
C THR A 82 -26.85 -6.63 -11.87
N GLY A 83 -27.25 -7.26 -10.76
CA GLY A 83 -27.14 -8.71 -10.57
C GLY A 83 -25.84 -9.14 -9.92
N GLU A 84 -25.57 -10.44 -9.92
CA GLU A 84 -24.45 -11.05 -9.23
C GLU A 84 -23.16 -11.04 -10.07
N PRO A 85 -21.97 -11.03 -9.43
CA PRO A 85 -20.69 -11.26 -10.10
C PRO A 85 -20.68 -12.59 -10.86
N ALA A 86 -19.95 -12.62 -11.98
CA ALA A 86 -19.65 -13.83 -12.73
C ALA A 86 -18.14 -14.01 -12.87
N TYR A 87 -17.68 -15.26 -12.90
CA TYR A 87 -16.26 -15.61 -12.90
C TYR A 87 -15.87 -16.32 -14.18
N VAL A 88 -14.64 -16.10 -14.63
CA VAL A 88 -14.00 -16.88 -15.69
C VAL A 88 -12.79 -17.60 -15.09
N CYS A 89 -12.69 -18.91 -15.31
CA CYS A 89 -11.73 -19.78 -14.65
C CYS A 89 -11.21 -20.84 -15.62
N PRO A 90 -9.89 -21.21 -15.60
CA PRO A 90 -9.42 -22.41 -16.28
C PRO A 90 -10.18 -23.64 -15.79
N LYS A 91 -10.56 -24.53 -16.69
CA LYS A 91 -11.38 -25.71 -16.35
C LYS A 91 -10.75 -26.58 -15.28
N PHE A 92 -9.45 -26.80 -15.36
CA PHE A 92 -8.72 -27.65 -14.39
C PHE A 92 -8.60 -27.03 -13.00
N GLU A 93 -8.88 -25.72 -12.83
CA GLU A 93 -8.92 -25.00 -11.53
C GLU A 93 -10.35 -24.79 -11.01
N GLU A 94 -11.37 -25.29 -11.69
CA GLU A 94 -12.77 -25.00 -11.37
C GLU A 94 -13.14 -25.37 -9.94
N GLU A 95 -12.76 -26.55 -9.48
CA GLU A 95 -13.11 -27.02 -8.11
C GLU A 95 -12.50 -26.10 -7.04
N ARG A 96 -11.23 -25.72 -7.21
CA ARG A 96 -10.56 -24.77 -6.33
C ARG A 96 -11.21 -23.38 -6.38
N ALA A 97 -11.59 -22.90 -7.56
CA ALA A 97 -12.28 -21.64 -7.71
C ALA A 97 -13.64 -21.67 -6.99
N ARG A 98 -14.43 -22.73 -7.15
CA ARG A 98 -15.72 -22.90 -6.47
C ARG A 98 -15.60 -23.02 -4.96
N GLU A 99 -14.53 -23.61 -4.45
CA GLU A 99 -14.23 -23.61 -3.02
C GLU A 99 -14.05 -22.20 -2.45
N LEU A 100 -13.41 -21.29 -3.21
CA LEU A 100 -13.09 -19.92 -2.79
C LEU A 100 -14.22 -18.93 -3.07
N ILE A 101 -15.01 -19.13 -4.10
CA ILE A 101 -16.11 -18.23 -4.49
C ILE A 101 -17.23 -18.31 -3.46
N LYS A 102 -17.55 -17.17 -2.82
CA LYS A 102 -18.65 -17.05 -1.83
C LYS A 102 -19.73 -16.04 -2.27
N LEU A 103 -19.49 -15.30 -3.34
CA LEU A 103 -20.40 -14.28 -3.88
C LEU A 103 -20.57 -14.50 -5.38
N GLY A 104 -21.82 -14.73 -5.81
CA GLY A 104 -22.14 -15.15 -7.18
C GLY A 104 -21.99 -16.65 -7.41
N HIS A 105 -22.68 -17.18 -8.41
CA HIS A 105 -22.72 -18.61 -8.75
C HIS A 105 -22.35 -18.90 -10.19
N ASP A 106 -22.29 -17.89 -11.06
CA ASP A 106 -21.95 -18.01 -12.48
C ASP A 106 -20.43 -18.15 -12.63
N VAL A 107 -19.96 -19.39 -12.86
CA VAL A 107 -18.54 -19.70 -13.08
C VAL A 107 -18.41 -20.32 -14.47
N ARG A 108 -17.77 -19.62 -15.39
CA ARG A 108 -17.53 -20.04 -16.77
C ARG A 108 -16.11 -20.53 -16.93
N THR A 109 -15.99 -21.76 -17.37
CA THR A 109 -14.70 -22.39 -17.56
C THR A 109 -14.27 -22.37 -19.02
N TRP A 110 -12.98 -22.50 -19.23
CA TRP A 110 -12.33 -22.62 -20.54
C TRP A 110 -11.24 -23.67 -20.49
N GLU A 111 -11.15 -24.47 -21.55
CA GLU A 111 -10.09 -25.46 -21.73
C GLU A 111 -8.83 -24.80 -22.36
N GLU A 112 -7.66 -25.44 -22.26
CA GLU A 112 -6.38 -24.88 -22.72
C GLU A 112 -6.34 -24.50 -24.20
N ASP A 113 -7.21 -25.07 -25.03
CA ASP A 113 -7.39 -24.78 -26.46
C ASP A 113 -8.54 -23.84 -26.78
N GLU A 114 -9.24 -23.33 -25.75
CA GLU A 114 -10.35 -22.37 -25.89
C GLU A 114 -9.92 -20.93 -25.59
N SER A 115 -10.74 -19.97 -26.09
CA SER A 115 -10.58 -18.54 -25.78
C SER A 115 -11.21 -18.19 -24.43
N PRO A 116 -10.45 -17.82 -23.39
CA PRO A 116 -11.00 -17.32 -22.14
C PRO A 116 -11.72 -15.97 -22.35
N TYR A 117 -11.29 -15.19 -23.32
CA TYR A 117 -11.86 -13.89 -23.65
C TYR A 117 -13.31 -14.01 -24.15
N ARG A 118 -13.61 -15.08 -24.87
CA ARG A 118 -14.97 -15.40 -25.31
C ARG A 118 -15.91 -15.59 -24.13
N ARG A 119 -15.44 -16.24 -23.05
CA ARG A 119 -16.24 -16.43 -21.83
C ARG A 119 -16.60 -15.08 -21.17
N VAL A 120 -15.69 -14.10 -21.21
CA VAL A 120 -16.00 -12.73 -20.76
C VAL A 120 -17.05 -12.06 -21.64
N ALA A 121 -16.91 -12.17 -22.98
CA ALA A 121 -17.89 -11.62 -23.92
C ALA A 121 -19.29 -12.25 -23.74
N GLU A 122 -19.34 -13.56 -23.52
CA GLU A 122 -20.59 -14.27 -23.21
C GLU A 122 -21.24 -13.74 -21.92
N ILE A 123 -20.46 -13.45 -20.86
CA ILE A 123 -21.01 -12.84 -19.65
C ILE A 123 -21.65 -11.49 -19.96
N PHE A 124 -21.01 -10.62 -20.73
CA PHE A 124 -21.58 -9.34 -21.10
C PHE A 124 -22.94 -9.54 -21.82
N HIS A 125 -22.99 -10.44 -22.79
CA HIS A 125 -24.19 -10.71 -23.57
C HIS A 125 -25.32 -11.27 -22.70
N ASP A 126 -25.06 -12.21 -21.82
CA ASP A 126 -26.07 -12.84 -20.97
C ASP A 126 -26.58 -11.89 -19.88
N ARG A 127 -25.80 -10.87 -19.52
CA ARG A 127 -26.23 -9.74 -18.68
C ARG A 127 -27.02 -8.68 -19.48
N GLY A 128 -27.34 -8.93 -20.73
CA GLY A 128 -28.11 -8.03 -21.60
C GLY A 128 -27.30 -6.87 -22.18
N LEU A 129 -25.97 -6.87 -22.00
CA LEU A 129 -25.10 -5.84 -22.57
C LEU A 129 -24.80 -6.17 -24.03
N ARG A 130 -24.95 -5.20 -24.92
CA ARG A 130 -24.66 -5.32 -26.36
C ARG A 130 -23.72 -4.25 -26.85
N THR A 131 -23.76 -3.10 -26.25
CA THR A 131 -22.93 -1.91 -26.49
C THR A 131 -22.79 -1.12 -25.18
N GLY A 132 -22.06 -0.03 -25.20
CA GLY A 132 -21.87 0.85 -24.05
C GLY A 132 -20.53 0.64 -23.38
N ARG A 133 -20.37 1.16 -22.17
CA ARG A 133 -19.08 1.20 -21.50
C ARG A 133 -18.85 -0.04 -20.66
N ILE A 134 -17.63 -0.59 -20.77
CA ILE A 134 -17.09 -1.62 -19.88
C ILE A 134 -15.86 -1.01 -19.19
N GLY A 135 -15.88 -1.00 -17.86
CA GLY A 135 -14.76 -0.55 -17.05
C GLY A 135 -13.69 -1.64 -16.95
N MET A 136 -12.45 -1.28 -17.29
CA MET A 136 -11.27 -2.13 -17.09
C MET A 136 -10.50 -1.59 -15.87
N GLU A 137 -10.19 -2.43 -14.91
CA GLU A 137 -9.38 -2.03 -13.77
C GLU A 137 -7.98 -1.60 -14.22
N GLU A 138 -7.39 -0.61 -13.59
CA GLU A 138 -6.16 0.08 -14.04
C GLU A 138 -4.95 -0.84 -14.22
N ARG A 139 -4.90 -1.98 -13.50
CA ARG A 139 -3.78 -2.93 -13.52
C ARG A 139 -4.01 -4.14 -14.41
N VAL A 140 -5.13 -4.18 -15.13
CA VAL A 140 -5.41 -5.27 -16.07
C VAL A 140 -4.32 -5.34 -17.13
N ARG A 141 -3.69 -6.52 -17.23
CA ARG A 141 -2.61 -6.75 -18.19
C ARG A 141 -3.11 -6.58 -19.62
N PHE A 142 -2.32 -5.91 -20.44
CA PHE A 142 -2.71 -5.52 -21.80
C PHE A 142 -3.19 -6.69 -22.67
N PHE A 143 -2.57 -7.88 -22.58
CA PHE A 143 -2.99 -9.02 -23.38
C PHE A 143 -4.40 -9.52 -23.04
N LEU A 144 -4.81 -9.41 -21.77
CA LEU A 144 -6.18 -9.74 -21.35
C LEU A 144 -7.18 -8.73 -21.91
N PHE A 145 -6.88 -7.45 -21.77
CA PHE A 145 -7.68 -6.38 -22.34
C PHE A 145 -7.81 -6.52 -23.86
N ASP A 146 -6.70 -6.73 -24.60
CA ASP A 146 -6.72 -6.83 -26.05
C ASP A 146 -7.50 -8.06 -26.53
N GLY A 147 -7.38 -9.18 -25.82
CA GLY A 147 -8.16 -10.39 -26.09
C GLY A 147 -9.67 -10.17 -25.90
N ILE A 148 -10.07 -9.56 -24.78
CA ILE A 148 -11.48 -9.23 -24.50
C ILE A 148 -12.05 -8.27 -25.55
N ARG A 149 -11.29 -7.23 -25.90
CA ARG A 149 -11.70 -6.24 -26.90
C ARG A 149 -11.91 -6.86 -28.29
N ARG A 150 -11.13 -7.86 -28.66
CA ARG A 150 -11.30 -8.58 -29.94
C ARG A 150 -12.56 -9.45 -29.97
N GLU A 151 -12.91 -10.09 -28.86
CA GLU A 151 -14.11 -10.94 -28.76
C GLU A 151 -15.39 -10.09 -28.57
N ALA A 152 -15.28 -8.89 -28.03
CA ALA A 152 -16.39 -8.00 -27.76
C ALA A 152 -16.13 -6.57 -28.27
N PRO A 153 -15.94 -6.36 -29.60
CA PRO A 153 -15.49 -5.07 -30.17
C PRO A 153 -16.57 -3.96 -30.15
N ALA A 154 -17.82 -4.27 -29.83
CA ALA A 154 -18.92 -3.32 -29.84
C ALA A 154 -18.98 -2.43 -28.58
N PHE A 155 -18.10 -2.67 -27.59
CA PHE A 155 -18.06 -1.92 -26.36
C PHE A 155 -17.02 -0.80 -26.38
N ASP A 156 -17.31 0.28 -25.63
CA ASP A 156 -16.38 1.34 -25.29
C ASP A 156 -15.67 0.98 -23.98
N TYR A 157 -14.41 0.60 -24.07
CA TYR A 157 -13.62 0.23 -22.90
C TYR A 157 -13.04 1.47 -22.24
N VAL A 158 -13.33 1.64 -20.94
CA VAL A 158 -12.95 2.80 -20.16
C VAL A 158 -12.20 2.39 -18.89
N ASN A 159 -11.45 3.32 -18.29
CA ASN A 159 -10.85 3.10 -16.98
C ASN A 159 -11.95 2.94 -15.90
N ALA A 160 -11.82 1.92 -15.06
CA ALA A 160 -12.75 1.62 -13.97
C ALA A 160 -12.50 2.43 -12.68
N ASP A 161 -11.47 3.29 -12.61
CA ASP A 161 -11.12 4.05 -11.40
C ASP A 161 -12.32 4.80 -10.77
N PRO A 162 -13.26 5.41 -11.52
CA PRO A 162 -14.42 6.02 -10.91
C PRO A 162 -15.23 5.06 -10.04
N VAL A 163 -15.14 3.75 -10.31
CA VAL A 163 -15.79 2.68 -9.55
C VAL A 163 -14.83 2.06 -8.54
N THR A 164 -13.69 1.55 -8.98
CA THR A 164 -12.74 0.80 -8.14
C THR A 164 -12.06 1.70 -7.11
N ALA A 165 -11.47 2.80 -7.54
CA ALA A 165 -10.89 3.81 -6.64
C ALA A 165 -11.99 4.51 -5.83
N GLY A 166 -13.15 4.83 -6.45
CA GLY A 166 -14.30 5.38 -5.76
C GLY A 166 -14.83 4.50 -4.63
N CYS A 167 -14.68 3.18 -4.73
CA CYS A 167 -14.97 2.24 -3.64
C CYS A 167 -13.86 2.23 -2.59
N ARG A 168 -12.60 2.01 -2.99
CA ARG A 168 -11.45 1.71 -2.11
C ARG A 168 -10.90 2.93 -1.39
N MET A 169 -11.07 4.13 -1.94
CA MET A 169 -10.59 5.38 -1.36
C MET A 169 -11.16 5.64 0.05
N PHE A 170 -12.39 5.21 0.29
CA PHE A 170 -13.11 5.41 1.55
C PHE A 170 -13.17 4.11 2.33
N LYS A 171 -12.37 4.01 3.38
CA LYS A 171 -12.24 2.82 4.21
C LYS A 171 -13.42 2.70 5.19
N SER A 172 -13.92 1.49 5.34
CA SER A 172 -14.89 1.14 6.38
C SER A 172 -14.21 1.08 7.77
N PRO A 173 -14.98 1.07 8.86
CA PRO A 173 -14.42 0.86 10.21
C PRO A 173 -13.60 -0.44 10.33
N ALA A 174 -14.01 -1.53 9.65
CA ALA A 174 -13.26 -2.78 9.64
C ALA A 174 -11.91 -2.64 8.93
N GLU A 175 -11.87 -1.96 7.79
CA GLU A 175 -10.64 -1.66 7.05
C GLU A 175 -9.69 -0.78 7.88
N ILE A 176 -10.22 0.26 8.55
CA ILE A 176 -9.45 1.13 9.44
C ILE A 176 -8.85 0.36 10.61
N ALA A 177 -9.60 -0.59 11.20
CA ALA A 177 -9.10 -1.42 12.28
C ALA A 177 -7.92 -2.32 11.82
N LEU A 178 -8.00 -2.87 10.60
CA LEU A 178 -6.92 -3.66 9.99
C LEU A 178 -5.68 -2.80 9.69
N LEU A 179 -5.87 -1.63 9.09
CA LEU A 179 -4.79 -0.66 8.83
C LEU A 179 -4.12 -0.21 10.14
N LYS A 180 -4.89 0.14 11.15
CA LYS A 180 -4.36 0.54 12.45
C LYS A 180 -3.52 -0.58 13.05
N ARG A 181 -4.04 -1.81 13.08
CA ARG A 181 -3.31 -2.95 13.66
C ARG A 181 -2.05 -3.30 12.85
N SER A 182 -2.06 -3.22 11.51
CA SER A 182 -0.85 -3.43 10.71
C SER A 182 0.23 -2.39 11.04
N ASN A 183 -0.15 -1.13 11.22
CA ASN A 183 0.78 -0.06 11.63
C ASN A 183 1.32 -0.28 13.05
N GLU A 184 0.49 -0.69 14.01
CA GLU A 184 0.91 -1.04 15.37
C GLU A 184 1.93 -2.20 15.38
N ILE A 185 1.70 -3.24 14.56
CA ILE A 185 2.63 -4.36 14.38
C ILE A 185 3.96 -3.88 13.81
N THR A 186 3.94 -3.05 12.77
CA THR A 186 5.15 -2.52 12.13
C THR A 186 5.95 -1.67 13.12
N LEU A 187 5.31 -0.77 13.85
CA LEU A 187 6.01 0.06 14.84
C LEU A 187 6.65 -0.79 15.96
N ALA A 188 5.96 -1.82 16.44
CA ALA A 188 6.50 -2.73 17.45
C ALA A 188 7.67 -3.56 16.90
N ALA A 189 7.59 -4.02 15.66
CA ALA A 189 8.67 -4.72 14.98
C ALA A 189 9.89 -3.82 14.79
N TYR A 190 9.68 -2.58 14.39
CA TYR A 190 10.73 -1.57 14.23
C TYR A 190 11.50 -1.31 15.52
N ARG A 191 10.75 -1.14 16.63
CA ARG A 191 11.37 -0.98 17.95
C ARG A 191 12.22 -2.20 18.34
N ALA A 192 11.70 -3.43 18.13
CA ALA A 192 12.45 -4.64 18.42
C ALA A 192 13.71 -4.76 17.55
N THR A 193 13.61 -4.41 16.27
CA THR A 193 14.72 -4.42 15.32
C THR A 193 15.80 -3.39 15.71
N TRP A 194 15.38 -2.18 16.06
CA TRP A 194 16.30 -1.13 16.55
C TRP A 194 17.15 -1.61 17.73
N LEU A 195 16.58 -2.38 18.66
CA LEU A 195 17.28 -2.93 19.82
C LEU A 195 18.29 -4.04 19.46
N THR A 196 18.31 -4.52 18.21
CA THR A 196 19.28 -5.54 17.75
C THR A 196 20.54 -4.92 17.11
N MET A 197 20.60 -3.59 16.95
CA MET A 197 21.68 -2.92 16.23
C MET A 197 23.03 -3.06 16.94
N HIS A 198 24.08 -3.25 16.13
CA HIS A 198 25.47 -3.30 16.61
C HIS A 198 26.42 -2.78 15.52
N GLU A 199 27.61 -2.39 15.92
CA GLU A 199 28.68 -2.00 14.99
C GLU A 199 28.97 -3.14 14.01
N ASP A 200 29.28 -2.78 12.77
CA ASP A 200 29.52 -3.69 11.66
C ASP A 200 28.32 -4.57 11.24
N MET A 201 27.09 -4.23 11.66
CA MET A 201 25.89 -4.95 11.26
C MET A 201 25.65 -4.83 9.76
N PRO A 202 25.54 -5.94 9.00
CA PRO A 202 25.13 -5.90 7.60
C PRO A 202 23.67 -5.44 7.44
N GLN A 203 23.40 -4.63 6.41
CA GLN A 203 22.05 -4.18 6.05
C GLN A 203 21.05 -5.34 5.95
N GLN A 204 21.46 -6.48 5.38
CA GLN A 204 20.61 -7.65 5.22
C GLN A 204 20.23 -8.31 6.55
N GLU A 205 21.12 -8.28 7.55
CA GLU A 205 20.83 -8.77 8.89
C GLU A 205 19.77 -7.91 9.57
N PHE A 206 19.91 -6.59 9.49
CA PHE A 206 18.94 -5.64 10.03
C PHE A 206 17.55 -5.83 9.40
N ALA A 207 17.47 -5.92 8.06
CA ALA A 207 16.23 -6.17 7.35
C ALA A 207 15.61 -7.56 7.70
N GLY A 208 16.46 -8.59 7.83
CA GLY A 208 16.05 -9.94 8.23
C GLY A 208 15.47 -9.99 9.65
N ASN A 209 16.09 -9.25 10.58
CA ASN A 209 15.59 -9.10 11.95
C ASN A 209 14.19 -8.45 11.95
N CYS A 210 13.98 -7.43 11.13
CA CYS A 210 12.68 -6.78 11.01
C CYS A 210 11.59 -7.73 10.45
N ALA A 211 11.89 -8.44 9.37
CA ALA A 211 10.95 -9.42 8.80
C ALA A 211 10.59 -10.51 9.83
N THR A 212 11.57 -10.97 10.60
CA THR A 212 11.36 -11.96 11.68
C THR A 212 10.49 -11.39 12.80
N ALA A 213 10.72 -10.14 13.20
CA ALA A 213 9.92 -9.46 14.23
C ALA A 213 8.46 -9.27 13.76
N ILE A 214 8.24 -8.84 12.52
CA ILE A 214 6.90 -8.72 11.92
C ILE A 214 6.17 -10.06 11.95
N ALA A 215 6.82 -11.15 11.52
CA ALA A 215 6.23 -12.48 11.51
C ALA A 215 5.89 -12.96 12.93
N ALA A 216 6.75 -12.72 13.92
CA ALA A 216 6.52 -13.06 15.32
C ALA A 216 5.29 -12.32 15.89
N LEU A 217 5.06 -11.08 15.49
CA LEU A 217 3.91 -10.29 15.88
C LEU A 217 2.62 -10.66 15.13
N GLY A 218 2.74 -11.47 14.06
CA GLY A 218 1.61 -11.95 13.26
C GLY A 218 1.27 -11.12 12.03
N GLY A 219 2.13 -10.18 11.62
CA GLY A 219 2.08 -9.54 10.32
C GLY A 219 2.48 -10.50 9.20
N ALA A 220 1.91 -10.32 8.02
CA ALA A 220 2.23 -11.10 6.82
C ALA A 220 2.88 -10.20 5.76
N GLU A 221 3.58 -10.82 4.80
CA GLU A 221 4.23 -10.13 3.66
C GLU A 221 5.06 -8.93 4.10
N GLY A 222 5.63 -9.03 5.32
CA GLY A 222 6.34 -7.92 5.96
C GLY A 222 7.79 -7.86 5.55
N GLY A 223 8.28 -6.65 5.49
CA GLY A 223 9.68 -6.35 5.25
C GLY A 223 9.93 -4.86 5.21
N ILE A 224 11.20 -4.55 5.25
CA ILE A 224 11.68 -3.17 5.08
C ILE A 224 12.76 -3.15 4.01
N PHE A 225 12.86 -2.03 3.31
CA PHE A 225 14.18 -1.62 2.90
C PHE A 225 14.82 -0.77 4.02
N CYS A 226 16.10 -0.87 4.17
CA CYS A 226 16.86 0.00 5.07
C CYS A 226 18.09 0.54 4.35
N SER A 227 18.57 1.70 4.78
CA SER A 227 19.76 2.33 4.25
C SER A 227 20.56 2.96 5.38
N PHE A 228 21.89 2.97 5.22
CA PHE A 228 22.82 3.52 6.20
C PHE A 228 23.65 4.66 5.60
N GLY A 229 23.97 5.67 6.41
CA GLY A 229 24.81 6.80 6.05
C GLY A 229 24.32 7.55 4.80
N LYS A 230 25.20 7.80 3.84
CA LYS A 230 24.90 8.54 2.61
C LYS A 230 23.85 7.88 1.71
N TYR A 231 23.61 6.59 1.86
CA TYR A 231 22.64 5.85 1.04
C TYR A 231 21.19 6.12 1.48
N THR A 232 20.96 6.72 2.63
CA THR A 232 19.64 7.18 3.05
C THR A 232 19.08 8.31 2.16
N ALA A 233 19.96 9.00 1.40
CA ALA A 233 19.53 9.99 0.41
C ALA A 233 18.82 9.40 -0.83
N PHE A 234 18.86 8.09 -1.01
CA PHE A 234 18.16 7.42 -2.12
C PHE A 234 16.77 6.98 -1.64
N PRO A 235 15.67 7.59 -2.13
CA PRO A 235 14.33 7.38 -1.59
C PRO A 235 13.85 5.91 -1.55
N HIS A 236 14.31 5.08 -2.50
CA HIS A 236 13.99 3.65 -2.57
C HIS A 236 15.24 2.76 -2.37
N GLY A 237 16.25 3.28 -1.64
CA GLY A 237 17.46 2.54 -1.32
C GLY A 237 18.49 2.45 -2.43
N SER A 238 19.56 1.72 -2.16
CA SER A 238 20.70 1.49 -3.05
C SER A 238 20.96 -0.01 -3.18
N SER A 239 21.41 -0.44 -4.36
CA SER A 239 21.88 -1.82 -4.59
C SER A 239 23.28 -2.07 -4.00
N THR A 240 23.97 -1.03 -3.55
CA THR A 240 25.29 -1.16 -2.90
C THR A 240 25.10 -1.77 -1.51
N PRO A 241 25.78 -2.90 -1.18
CA PRO A 241 25.76 -3.46 0.15
C PRO A 241 26.30 -2.47 1.18
N GLN A 242 25.67 -2.41 2.34
CA GLN A 242 25.96 -1.46 3.39
C GLN A 242 26.22 -2.19 4.71
N VAL A 243 27.09 -1.63 5.50
CA VAL A 243 27.44 -2.06 6.84
C VAL A 243 27.30 -0.86 7.76
N LEU A 244 26.72 -1.05 8.93
CA LEU A 244 26.39 -0.01 9.91
C LEU A 244 27.62 0.38 10.73
N HIS A 245 27.87 1.68 10.84
CA HIS A 245 28.94 2.22 11.67
C HIS A 245 28.44 3.32 12.60
N GLU A 246 29.17 3.52 13.71
CA GLU A 246 28.93 4.61 14.66
C GLU A 246 28.77 5.96 13.96
N GLY A 247 27.70 6.68 14.25
CA GLY A 247 27.36 7.97 13.64
C GLY A 247 26.57 7.89 12.34
N ASP A 248 26.33 6.70 11.79
CA ASP A 248 25.51 6.55 10.59
C ASP A 248 24.04 6.92 10.85
N ILE A 249 23.48 7.65 9.93
CA ILE A 249 22.02 7.75 9.80
C ILE A 249 21.50 6.41 9.31
N VAL A 250 20.44 5.94 9.95
CA VAL A 250 19.68 4.76 9.58
C VAL A 250 18.29 5.19 9.15
N LEU A 251 17.91 4.85 7.94
CA LEU A 251 16.55 4.96 7.45
C LEU A 251 15.98 3.56 7.26
N MET A 252 14.87 3.26 7.90
CA MET A 252 14.11 2.02 7.72
C MET A 252 12.70 2.37 7.27
N ASP A 253 12.22 1.72 6.20
CA ASP A 253 10.99 2.05 5.52
C ASP A 253 10.28 0.80 4.98
N GLY A 254 8.97 0.75 5.16
CA GLY A 254 8.11 -0.35 4.76
C GLY A 254 7.09 -0.71 5.82
N GLY A 255 6.65 -1.96 5.80
CA GLY A 255 5.60 -2.40 6.70
C GLY A 255 5.25 -3.87 6.60
N CYS A 256 4.01 -4.17 6.93
CA CYS A 256 3.43 -5.51 6.82
C CYS A 256 1.97 -5.44 6.38
N THR A 257 1.40 -6.60 6.09
CA THR A 257 -0.05 -6.72 5.86
C THR A 257 -0.75 -7.43 7.00
N LEU A 258 -1.97 -7.01 7.27
CA LEU A 258 -2.93 -7.76 8.07
C LEU A 258 -4.21 -7.90 7.26
N ASP A 259 -4.58 -9.14 6.93
CA ASP A 259 -5.68 -9.46 5.99
C ASP A 259 -5.59 -8.69 4.64
N GLY A 260 -4.35 -8.42 4.19
CA GLY A 260 -4.03 -7.69 2.97
C GLY A 260 -3.99 -6.16 3.11
N TYR A 261 -4.38 -5.60 4.26
CA TYR A 261 -4.28 -4.16 4.51
C TYR A 261 -2.86 -3.81 4.96
N GLN A 262 -2.27 -2.86 4.25
CA GLN A 262 -0.87 -2.46 4.37
C GLN A 262 -0.64 -1.52 5.55
N SER A 263 0.56 -1.54 6.08
CA SER A 263 1.13 -0.43 6.84
C SER A 263 2.34 0.12 6.09
N ASP A 264 2.62 1.38 6.28
CA ASP A 264 3.78 2.06 5.71
C ASP A 264 4.33 3.07 6.73
N ILE A 265 5.55 2.84 7.18
CA ILE A 265 6.18 3.66 8.21
C ILE A 265 7.65 3.83 7.87
N THR A 266 8.11 5.07 7.80
CA THR A 266 9.54 5.35 7.78
C THR A 266 9.98 5.92 9.13
N ARG A 267 11.10 5.40 9.62
CA ARG A 267 11.85 5.95 10.76
C ARG A 267 13.28 6.25 10.34
N THR A 268 13.71 7.47 10.61
CA THR A 268 15.11 7.88 10.44
C THR A 268 15.70 8.28 11.78
N PHE A 269 16.84 7.70 12.13
CA PHE A 269 17.54 7.92 13.39
C PHE A 269 19.06 7.74 13.18
N VAL A 270 19.88 7.91 14.23
CA VAL A 270 21.34 7.72 14.19
C VAL A 270 21.74 6.55 15.07
N PHE A 271 22.61 5.70 14.55
CA PHE A 271 23.31 4.71 15.37
C PHE A 271 24.45 5.40 16.09
N GLY A 272 24.39 5.47 17.43
CA GLY A 272 25.34 6.19 18.24
C GLY A 272 25.02 7.68 18.40
N SER A 273 25.99 8.55 18.20
CA SER A 273 25.88 9.98 18.51
C SER A 273 25.67 10.83 17.25
N PRO A 274 24.53 11.50 17.11
CA PRO A 274 24.25 12.33 15.93
C PRO A 274 25.07 13.63 15.94
N THR A 275 25.47 14.07 14.74
CA THR A 275 26.05 15.39 14.51
C THR A 275 24.96 16.49 14.58
N GLN A 276 25.39 17.75 14.76
CA GLN A 276 24.44 18.88 14.73
C GLN A 276 23.75 19.01 13.38
N ARG A 277 24.46 18.75 12.28
CA ARG A 277 23.86 18.76 10.92
C ARG A 277 22.72 17.74 10.77
N GLN A 278 22.90 16.51 11.29
CA GLN A 278 21.87 15.48 11.27
C GLN A 278 20.65 15.90 12.11
N ARG A 279 20.87 16.50 13.29
CA ARG A 279 19.78 17.04 14.14
C ARG A 279 19.00 18.16 13.44
N ASP A 280 19.72 19.10 12.82
CA ASP A 280 19.09 20.25 12.17
C ASP A 280 18.19 19.80 11.00
N ILE A 281 18.66 18.86 10.17
CA ILE A 281 17.89 18.34 9.05
C ILE A 281 16.74 17.47 9.52
N TRP A 282 16.94 16.64 10.56
CA TRP A 282 15.85 15.84 11.13
C TRP A 282 14.73 16.72 11.71
N ASN A 283 15.10 17.77 12.44
CA ASN A 283 14.13 18.72 12.97
C ASN A 283 13.37 19.47 11.88
N LEU A 284 14.06 19.84 10.80
CA LEU A 284 13.44 20.48 9.63
C LEU A 284 12.45 19.53 8.93
N GLU A 285 12.82 18.25 8.79
CA GLU A 285 11.94 17.24 8.20
C GLU A 285 10.71 17.02 9.10
N ARG A 286 10.90 17.00 10.41
CA ARG A 286 9.79 16.92 11.37
C ARG A 286 8.86 18.12 11.26
N GLU A 287 9.41 19.35 11.13
CA GLU A 287 8.60 20.55 10.92
C GLU A 287 7.80 20.45 9.61
N ALA A 288 8.37 19.85 8.55
CA ALA A 288 7.69 19.64 7.28
C ALA A 288 6.54 18.63 7.40
N GLN A 289 6.74 17.49 8.10
CA GLN A 289 5.69 16.50 8.39
C GLN A 289 4.56 17.13 9.23
N ASP A 290 4.89 17.85 10.29
CA ASP A 290 3.89 18.52 11.15
C ASP A 290 3.10 19.60 10.36
N ALA A 291 3.74 20.33 9.45
CA ALA A 291 3.08 21.30 8.60
C ALA A 291 2.13 20.63 7.58
N ALA A 292 2.54 19.50 6.99
CA ALA A 292 1.70 18.68 6.13
C ALA A 292 0.45 18.20 6.90
N PHE A 293 0.64 17.59 8.06
CA PHE A 293 -0.46 17.12 8.90
C PHE A 293 -1.41 18.26 9.29
N ALA A 294 -0.86 19.41 9.70
CA ALA A 294 -1.67 20.59 10.07
C ALA A 294 -2.50 21.16 8.91
N ALA A 295 -2.04 20.95 7.66
CA ALA A 295 -2.75 21.38 6.45
C ALA A 295 -3.89 20.44 6.04
N ILE A 296 -3.99 19.25 6.62
CA ILE A 296 -5.08 18.29 6.35
C ILE A 296 -6.38 18.85 6.95
N LYS A 297 -7.27 19.31 6.09
CA LYS A 297 -8.60 19.83 6.46
C LYS A 297 -9.67 19.17 5.60
N ILE A 298 -10.78 18.77 6.21
CA ILE A 298 -11.93 18.21 5.48
C ILE A 298 -12.40 19.22 4.43
N GLY A 299 -12.52 18.79 3.20
CA GLY A 299 -12.92 19.60 2.05
C GLY A 299 -11.78 20.37 1.37
N ALA A 300 -10.61 20.49 1.98
CA ALA A 300 -9.44 21.08 1.33
C ALA A 300 -8.92 20.17 0.21
N PRO A 301 -8.36 20.72 -0.88
CA PRO A 301 -7.74 19.90 -1.92
C PRO A 301 -6.45 19.24 -1.43
N CYS A 302 -6.19 18.00 -1.85
CA CYS A 302 -5.01 17.24 -1.46
C CYS A 302 -3.67 17.96 -1.73
N GLU A 303 -3.61 18.80 -2.77
CA GLU A 303 -2.42 19.59 -3.10
C GLU A 303 -1.99 20.56 -2.00
N THR A 304 -2.90 20.96 -1.09
CA THR A 304 -2.56 21.88 0.02
C THR A 304 -1.61 21.26 1.02
N VAL A 305 -1.67 19.95 1.20
CA VAL A 305 -0.79 19.18 2.10
C VAL A 305 0.65 19.17 1.55
N ASP A 306 0.81 18.86 0.26
CA ASP A 306 2.11 18.89 -0.42
C ASP A 306 2.71 20.31 -0.42
N ALA A 307 1.88 21.33 -0.65
CA ALA A 307 2.33 22.72 -0.63
C ALA A 307 2.84 23.14 0.77
N ALA A 308 2.23 22.66 1.86
CA ALA A 308 2.62 23.00 3.23
C ALA A 308 4.00 22.41 3.57
N ALA A 309 4.24 21.12 3.31
CA ALA A 309 5.56 20.50 3.52
C ALA A 309 6.65 21.19 2.70
N ARG A 310 6.39 21.40 1.40
CA ARG A 310 7.36 22.08 0.50
C ARG A 310 7.67 23.51 0.92
N ALA A 311 6.70 24.23 1.49
CA ALA A 311 6.93 25.60 1.96
C ALA A 311 7.97 25.63 3.11
N VAL A 312 7.89 24.69 4.06
CA VAL A 312 8.86 24.57 5.16
C VAL A 312 10.26 24.28 4.60
N ILE A 313 10.38 23.26 3.76
CA ILE A 313 11.65 22.81 3.16
C ILE A 313 12.28 23.93 2.31
N THR A 314 11.47 24.60 1.50
CA THR A 314 11.94 25.70 0.62
C THR A 314 12.41 26.92 1.42
N LYS A 315 11.67 27.27 2.49
CA LYS A 315 12.06 28.38 3.39
C LYS A 315 13.42 28.16 4.05
N ALA A 316 13.78 26.91 4.30
CA ALA A 316 15.09 26.52 4.85
C ALA A 316 16.21 26.47 3.79
N GLY A 317 15.93 26.78 2.53
CA GLY A 317 16.91 26.86 1.43
C GLY A 317 17.08 25.56 0.63
N PHE A 318 16.18 24.58 0.81
CA PHE A 318 16.17 23.33 0.04
C PHE A 318 15.13 23.37 -1.10
N GLY A 319 15.40 22.69 -2.19
CA GLY A 319 14.52 22.76 -3.36
C GLY A 319 14.77 24.00 -4.22
N PRO A 320 13.73 24.72 -4.72
CA PRO A 320 12.28 24.46 -4.64
C PRO A 320 11.80 23.33 -5.55
N ASP A 321 10.50 23.06 -5.50
CA ASP A 321 9.84 22.03 -6.29
C ASP A 321 10.40 20.63 -5.99
N TYR A 322 10.81 19.91 -7.02
CA TYR A 322 11.44 18.58 -6.92
C TYR A 322 12.96 18.61 -7.00
N ARG A 323 13.56 19.81 -6.93
CA ARG A 323 15.02 19.96 -7.00
C ARG A 323 15.70 19.49 -5.74
N LEU A 324 16.83 18.81 -5.92
CA LEU A 324 17.72 18.37 -4.85
C LEU A 324 18.84 19.39 -4.58
N PRO A 325 19.31 19.52 -3.36
CA PRO A 325 18.77 18.87 -2.17
C PRO A 325 17.38 19.41 -1.80
N GLY A 326 16.48 18.51 -1.36
CA GLY A 326 15.09 18.88 -1.05
C GLY A 326 14.15 17.68 -1.12
N LEU A 327 12.84 17.93 -1.35
CA LEU A 327 11.79 16.92 -1.43
C LEU A 327 11.58 16.45 -2.88
N PRO A 328 12.10 15.26 -3.28
CA PRO A 328 12.09 14.81 -4.67
C PRO A 328 10.79 14.13 -5.13
N HIS A 329 9.87 13.84 -4.23
CA HIS A 329 8.62 13.12 -4.54
C HIS A 329 7.39 13.80 -3.92
N ARG A 330 6.22 13.21 -4.02
CA ARG A 330 4.98 13.66 -3.36
C ARG A 330 5.10 13.57 -1.83
N THR A 331 4.33 14.37 -1.12
CA THR A 331 4.33 14.39 0.36
C THR A 331 3.61 13.20 0.97
N GLY A 332 2.75 12.51 0.22
CA GLY A 332 2.07 11.32 0.70
C GLY A 332 1.16 10.69 -0.35
N HIS A 333 0.66 9.54 -0.06
CA HIS A 333 -0.22 8.74 -0.92
C HIS A 333 -1.35 8.09 -0.13
N GLY A 334 -2.41 7.69 -0.84
CA GLY A 334 -3.44 6.83 -0.26
C GLY A 334 -2.87 5.45 0.08
N ILE A 335 -3.39 4.83 1.12
CA ILE A 335 -2.97 3.48 1.57
C ILE A 335 -4.20 2.62 1.88
N GLY A 336 -4.07 1.31 1.66
CA GLY A 336 -5.14 0.34 1.91
C GLY A 336 -4.70 -1.09 1.64
N LEU A 337 -5.28 -1.74 0.63
CA LEU A 337 -4.85 -3.05 0.15
C LEU A 337 -3.58 -2.99 -0.70
N ASP A 338 -3.26 -1.82 -1.23
CA ASP A 338 -1.96 -1.52 -1.84
C ASP A 338 -1.23 -0.49 -0.98
N TYR A 339 0.11 -0.49 -1.02
CA TYR A 339 0.91 0.57 -0.43
C TYR A 339 0.50 1.93 -1.01
N HIS A 340 0.42 2.03 -2.32
CA HIS A 340 0.00 3.23 -3.02
C HIS A 340 -1.40 3.04 -3.61
N GLU A 341 -2.38 3.75 -3.06
CA GLU A 341 -3.75 3.83 -3.57
C GLU A 341 -4.14 5.28 -3.93
N TRP A 342 -5.28 5.45 -4.55
CA TRP A 342 -5.93 6.75 -4.71
C TRP A 342 -6.40 7.28 -3.35
N THR A 343 -6.14 8.55 -3.02
CA THR A 343 -5.50 9.57 -3.86
C THR A 343 -4.20 10.07 -3.19
N ASN A 344 -3.47 11.04 -3.80
CA ASN A 344 -2.14 11.43 -3.32
C ASN A 344 -2.11 12.87 -2.80
N PHE A 345 -1.28 13.15 -1.79
CA PHE A 345 -0.86 14.49 -1.41
C PHE A 345 0.25 14.96 -2.35
N VAL A 346 -0.16 15.58 -3.47
CA VAL A 346 0.75 16.00 -4.54
C VAL A 346 0.21 17.25 -5.22
N ARG A 347 1.11 18.10 -5.72
CA ARG A 347 0.77 19.27 -6.51
C ARG A 347 -0.19 18.95 -7.65
N GLY A 348 -1.22 19.78 -7.83
CA GLY A 348 -2.24 19.64 -8.87
C GLY A 348 -3.37 18.70 -8.53
N ASN A 349 -3.29 17.95 -7.44
CA ASN A 349 -4.38 17.09 -6.99
C ASN A 349 -5.43 17.89 -6.23
N ARG A 350 -6.55 18.15 -6.89
CA ARG A 350 -7.68 18.93 -6.35
C ARG A 350 -8.76 18.08 -5.69
N THR A 351 -8.56 16.79 -5.55
CA THR A 351 -9.49 15.91 -4.84
C THR A 351 -9.69 16.42 -3.41
N PRO A 352 -10.94 16.68 -2.99
CA PRO A 352 -11.20 17.13 -1.63
C PRO A 352 -10.95 16.02 -0.63
N ILE A 353 -10.27 16.34 0.46
CA ILE A 353 -10.04 15.44 1.59
C ILE A 353 -11.37 15.16 2.28
N GLN A 354 -11.68 13.89 2.52
CA GLN A 354 -12.97 13.47 3.08
C GLN A 354 -12.80 12.39 4.16
N PRO A 355 -13.75 12.31 5.12
CA PRO A 355 -13.76 11.21 6.10
C PRO A 355 -13.73 9.83 5.46
N GLY A 356 -12.99 8.91 6.07
CA GLY A 356 -12.77 7.55 5.58
C GLY A 356 -11.55 7.40 4.65
N MET A 357 -10.96 8.48 4.15
CA MET A 357 -9.69 8.41 3.42
C MET A 357 -8.55 8.08 4.38
N CYS A 358 -7.55 7.32 3.88
CA CYS A 358 -6.31 7.00 4.59
C CYS A 358 -5.12 7.37 3.72
N PHE A 359 -4.08 7.90 4.34
CA PHE A 359 -2.88 8.40 3.66
C PHE A 359 -1.61 8.07 4.43
N SER A 360 -0.47 8.05 3.73
CA SER A 360 0.82 8.35 4.33
C SER A 360 1.03 9.86 4.43
N ASP A 361 1.88 10.27 5.38
CA ASP A 361 2.44 11.62 5.49
C ASP A 361 3.95 11.45 5.62
N GLU A 362 4.68 11.65 4.50
CA GLU A 362 6.04 11.17 4.29
C GLU A 362 6.97 12.18 3.57
N PRO A 363 7.00 13.45 3.93
CA PRO A 363 7.97 14.33 3.30
C PRO A 363 9.40 13.79 3.48
N THR A 364 10.32 14.22 2.64
CA THR A 364 11.70 13.75 2.62
C THR A 364 12.63 14.92 2.31
N ILE A 365 13.75 14.98 3.00
CA ILE A 365 14.88 15.84 2.63
C ILE A 365 16.04 14.95 2.18
N ALA A 366 16.29 14.88 0.87
CA ALA A 366 17.39 14.12 0.29
C ALA A 366 18.57 15.03 -0.06
N ILE A 367 19.78 14.71 0.42
CA ILE A 367 21.01 15.45 0.19
C ILE A 367 22.05 14.46 -0.33
N TYR A 368 22.11 14.29 -1.65
CA TYR A 368 23.03 13.32 -2.26
C TYR A 368 24.48 13.62 -1.89
N GLY A 369 25.18 12.55 -1.44
CA GLY A 369 26.55 12.64 -0.97
C GLY A 369 26.69 12.91 0.54
N GLU A 370 25.61 13.36 1.21
CA GLU A 370 25.55 13.46 2.68
C GLU A 370 24.65 12.36 3.25
N PHE A 371 23.33 12.57 3.25
CA PHE A 371 22.30 11.66 3.75
C PHE A 371 20.90 12.14 3.34
N GLY A 372 19.90 11.32 3.60
CA GLY A 372 18.48 11.69 3.52
C GLY A 372 17.76 11.40 4.81
N ILE A 373 16.69 12.14 5.07
CA ILE A 373 15.77 11.93 6.18
C ILE A 373 14.35 11.87 5.64
N ARG A 374 13.64 10.82 5.98
CA ARG A 374 12.18 10.70 5.82
C ARG A 374 11.57 10.32 7.17
N LEU A 375 10.51 11.00 7.53
CA LEU A 375 9.64 10.63 8.63
C LEU A 375 8.27 10.36 8.04
N GLU A 376 7.75 9.17 8.28
CA GLU A 376 6.49 8.74 7.69
C GLU A 376 5.61 8.07 8.71
N ASP A 377 4.35 8.45 8.70
CA ASP A 377 3.30 7.83 9.48
C ASP A 377 2.01 7.77 8.66
N CYS A 378 1.29 6.65 8.79
CA CYS A 378 -0.03 6.52 8.19
C CYS A 378 -1.10 7.14 9.09
N LEU A 379 -2.10 7.74 8.44
CA LEU A 379 -3.21 8.43 9.08
C LEU A 379 -4.56 8.12 8.42
N HIS A 380 -5.63 8.38 9.12
CA HIS A 380 -6.98 8.36 8.55
C HIS A 380 -7.73 9.66 8.83
N ILE A 381 -8.70 9.94 7.96
CA ILE A 381 -9.56 11.12 8.10
C ILE A 381 -10.83 10.70 8.81
N THR A 382 -11.05 11.24 10.01
CA THR A 382 -12.30 11.10 10.78
C THR A 382 -13.28 12.21 10.42
N GLY A 383 -14.48 12.17 11.00
CA GLY A 383 -15.43 13.29 10.88
C GLY A 383 -14.98 14.60 11.57
N GLN A 384 -13.90 14.54 12.35
CA GLN A 384 -13.35 15.67 13.10
C GLN A 384 -12.01 16.18 12.58
N GLY A 385 -11.34 15.40 11.71
CA GLY A 385 -10.03 15.72 11.14
C GLY A 385 -9.13 14.50 10.98
N ALA A 386 -7.85 14.73 10.77
CA ALA A 386 -6.86 13.66 10.59
C ALA A 386 -6.39 13.09 11.94
N GLU A 387 -6.16 11.78 11.99
CA GLU A 387 -5.61 11.08 13.13
C GLU A 387 -4.57 10.07 12.65
N PHE A 388 -3.37 10.09 13.23
CA PHE A 388 -2.36 9.06 12.96
C PHE A 388 -2.77 7.71 13.55
N PHE A 389 -2.41 6.61 12.87
CA PHE A 389 -2.64 5.26 13.40
C PHE A 389 -1.71 4.92 14.56
N THR A 390 -0.48 5.46 14.54
CA THR A 390 0.58 5.22 15.55
C THR A 390 1.24 6.53 15.93
N PRO A 391 1.92 6.58 17.10
CA PRO A 391 2.70 7.75 17.48
C PRO A 391 3.83 8.02 16.47
N GLN A 392 4.02 9.29 16.14
CA GLN A 392 5.15 9.77 15.35
C GLN A 392 6.48 9.54 16.10
N SER A 393 7.61 9.56 15.35
CA SER A 393 8.95 9.49 15.96
C SER A 393 9.19 10.69 16.91
N PRO A 394 9.48 10.49 18.18
CA PRO A 394 9.64 11.60 19.11
C PRO A 394 10.94 12.38 18.92
N SER A 395 12.02 11.73 18.50
CA SER A 395 13.32 12.38 18.28
C SER A 395 14.27 11.50 17.47
N LEU A 396 15.31 12.13 16.92
CA LEU A 396 16.42 11.46 16.23
C LEU A 396 17.16 10.43 17.12
N ASP A 397 17.27 10.70 18.42
CA ASP A 397 18.02 9.86 19.37
C ASP A 397 17.17 8.72 19.95
N ARG A 398 15.86 8.91 19.99
CA ARG A 398 14.90 7.96 20.56
C ARG A 398 13.71 7.81 19.62
N PRO A 399 13.89 7.10 18.50
CA PRO A 399 12.86 7.04 17.44
C PRO A 399 11.57 6.35 17.87
N PHE A 400 11.60 5.60 18.98
CA PHE A 400 10.45 4.83 19.50
C PHE A 400 10.03 5.22 20.92
N GLY A 401 10.58 6.30 21.49
CA GLY A 401 10.32 6.77 22.86
C GLY A 401 11.05 6.02 23.98
#